data_e964ff00c70c8b6b45685dd5f8634947
#
_entry.id   e964ff00c70c8b6b45685dd5f8634947
#
_cell.length_a   1.000
_cell.length_b   1.000
_cell.length_c   1.000
_cell.angle_alpha   90.00
_cell.angle_beta   90.00
_cell.angle_gamma   90.00
#
_symmetry.space_group_name_H-M   'P 1'
#
loop_
_entity.id
_entity.type
_entity.pdbx_description
1 polymer ?
#
loop_
_entity_poly.entity_id
_entity_poly.type
_entity_poly.pdbx_seq_one_letter_code
_entity_poly.pdbx_strand_id
1 'polypeptide(L)'
;MSVYCLGSINIDHVYRLKALPLAGETLSATGYQPGLGGKGVNQSIAALRAGAKVVHIGAVGQGDAWIAGALVEHGVAMDCIATVAQPTGHAIVAVDDAGENQIIIYSGANLAQDPALIDATLTAAQPGDILLLQNETSHQVEAAKAARARGMKVFYSAAPFALEPLSAVLPHVTHLLVNAGEARALTEATGIPLDAQPVEAVIVTHGAKGAEWVSQGAEPLFIPAFKVTPVDTTGAGDCFAGSLAAALDQGASAPDALRYASAAAALQVTRPGAAPAMPLKSEVQALIDRA
;
A
#
# COMPACT_ATOMS: atom_id res chain seq x y z
N MET A 1 -18.33 -1.94 8.36
CA MET A 1 -17.36 -0.85 8.40
C MET A 1 -16.80 -0.66 7.00
N SER A 2 -15.99 0.34 6.74
CA SER A 2 -15.43 0.64 5.42
C SER A 2 -13.95 0.98 5.52
N VAL A 3 -13.20 0.68 4.46
CA VAL A 3 -11.79 1.07 4.33
C VAL A 3 -11.71 2.30 3.43
N TYR A 4 -11.22 3.40 3.96
CA TYR A 4 -10.85 4.60 3.22
C TYR A 4 -9.35 4.53 2.91
N CYS A 5 -8.93 4.94 1.74
CA CYS A 5 -7.53 5.01 1.36
C CYS A 5 -7.24 6.36 0.72
N LEU A 6 -6.54 7.25 1.43
CA LEU A 6 -5.91 8.41 0.80
C LEU A 6 -4.55 7.95 0.27
N GLY A 7 -4.49 7.72 -1.04
CA GLY A 7 -3.36 7.00 -1.59
C GLY A 7 -2.98 7.39 -3.01
N SER A 8 -1.76 7.00 -3.37
CA SER A 8 -1.18 7.26 -4.68
C SER A 8 -1.86 6.44 -5.78
N ILE A 9 -1.97 7.08 -6.94
CA ILE A 9 -2.33 6.47 -8.24
C ILE A 9 -1.18 6.77 -9.18
N ASN A 10 -0.53 5.74 -9.71
CA ASN A 10 0.61 5.88 -10.62
C ASN A 10 0.37 5.16 -11.95
N ILE A 11 1.09 5.62 -12.95
CA ILE A 11 1.33 4.88 -14.19
C ILE A 11 2.72 4.26 -14.07
N ASP A 12 2.80 2.93 -14.07
CA ASP A 12 4.08 2.24 -14.09
C ASP A 12 4.50 2.01 -15.56
N HIS A 13 5.50 2.76 -16.03
CA HIS A 13 6.10 2.62 -17.35
C HIS A 13 7.22 1.57 -17.28
N VAL A 14 6.90 0.30 -17.54
CA VAL A 14 7.85 -0.81 -17.46
C VAL A 14 8.59 -0.96 -18.79
N TYR A 15 9.91 -0.78 -18.76
CA TYR A 15 10.82 -0.97 -19.88
C TYR A 15 11.65 -2.24 -19.66
N ARG A 16 11.62 -3.16 -20.63
CA ARG A 16 12.50 -4.33 -20.63
C ARG A 16 13.78 -3.99 -21.39
N LEU A 17 14.91 -4.31 -20.79
CA LEU A 17 16.26 -4.03 -21.29
C LEU A 17 17.09 -5.30 -21.28
N LYS A 18 18.16 -5.38 -22.07
CA LYS A 18 19.16 -6.45 -21.95
C LYS A 18 20.06 -6.27 -20.74
N ALA A 19 20.36 -5.01 -20.38
CA ALA A 19 21.12 -4.60 -19.22
C ALA A 19 20.64 -3.21 -18.79
N LEU A 20 20.81 -2.85 -17.50
CA LEU A 20 20.52 -1.50 -17.03
C LEU A 20 21.54 -0.50 -17.57
N PRO A 21 21.12 0.74 -17.97
CA PRO A 21 22.03 1.74 -18.53
C PRO A 21 23.02 2.24 -17.49
N LEU A 22 24.27 2.40 -17.91
CA LEU A 22 25.28 3.12 -17.14
C LEU A 22 25.18 4.63 -17.40
N ALA A 23 25.85 5.43 -16.57
CA ALA A 23 25.87 6.88 -16.75
C ALA A 23 26.42 7.27 -18.15
N GLY A 24 25.64 8.02 -18.92
CA GLY A 24 25.97 8.44 -20.28
C GLY A 24 25.61 7.45 -21.39
N GLU A 25 25.08 6.27 -21.06
CA GLU A 25 24.61 5.31 -22.08
C GLU A 25 23.22 5.63 -22.58
N THR A 26 22.99 5.29 -23.87
CA THR A 26 21.66 5.26 -24.49
C THR A 26 21.38 3.85 -24.95
N LEU A 27 20.32 3.23 -24.42
CA LEU A 27 19.92 1.87 -24.76
C LEU A 27 18.54 1.87 -25.41
N SER A 28 18.33 0.91 -26.33
CA SER A 28 16.99 0.63 -26.86
C SER A 28 16.31 -0.42 -26.00
N ALA A 29 15.10 -0.12 -25.53
CA ALA A 29 14.28 -1.10 -24.83
C ALA A 29 13.82 -2.23 -25.78
N THR A 30 13.78 -3.45 -25.28
CA THR A 30 13.27 -4.63 -25.98
C THR A 30 11.76 -4.80 -25.82
N GLY A 31 11.16 -4.13 -24.85
CA GLY A 31 9.72 -4.13 -24.61
C GLY A 31 9.30 -2.93 -23.77
N TYR A 32 8.03 -2.53 -23.89
CA TYR A 32 7.41 -1.48 -23.10
C TYR A 32 5.98 -1.88 -22.76
N GLN A 33 5.60 -1.72 -21.51
CA GLN A 33 4.25 -1.99 -21.04
C GLN A 33 3.87 -0.97 -19.95
N PRO A 34 2.88 -0.11 -20.20
CA PRO A 34 2.31 0.71 -19.15
C PRO A 34 1.34 -0.12 -18.31
N GLY A 35 1.29 0.18 -17.01
CA GLY A 35 0.39 -0.49 -16.07
C GLY A 35 -0.15 0.45 -15.01
N LEU A 36 -1.23 0.04 -14.36
CA LEU A 36 -1.73 0.72 -13.16
C LEU A 36 -0.85 0.34 -11.97
N GLY A 37 -0.32 1.35 -11.28
CA GLY A 37 0.49 1.24 -10.09
C GLY A 37 0.12 2.29 -9.04
N GLY A 38 1.00 2.43 -8.05
CA GLY A 38 0.80 3.28 -6.88
C GLY A 38 0.39 2.46 -5.66
N LYS A 39 1.08 2.70 -4.53
CA LYS A 39 0.82 1.93 -3.29
C LYS A 39 -0.63 2.07 -2.83
N GLY A 40 -1.19 3.27 -2.91
CA GLY A 40 -2.56 3.52 -2.50
C GLY A 40 -3.57 2.70 -3.29
N VAL A 41 -3.46 2.72 -4.61
CA VAL A 41 -4.37 1.95 -5.47
C VAL A 41 -4.18 0.45 -5.31
N ASN A 42 -2.94 -0.01 -5.15
CA ASN A 42 -2.64 -1.42 -4.88
C ASN A 42 -3.31 -1.89 -3.58
N GLN A 43 -3.18 -1.12 -2.50
CA GLN A 43 -3.81 -1.41 -1.20
C GLN A 43 -5.34 -1.39 -1.29
N SER A 44 -5.91 -0.44 -2.05
CA SER A 44 -7.36 -0.37 -2.29
C SER A 44 -7.87 -1.60 -3.04
N ILE A 45 -7.19 -2.02 -4.11
CA ILE A 45 -7.56 -3.21 -4.88
C ILE A 45 -7.44 -4.47 -4.01
N ALA A 46 -6.38 -4.59 -3.22
CA ALA A 46 -6.21 -5.71 -2.29
C ALA A 46 -7.37 -5.78 -1.28
N ALA A 47 -7.75 -4.64 -0.70
CA ALA A 47 -8.87 -4.57 0.24
C ALA A 47 -10.22 -4.89 -0.42
N LEU A 48 -10.47 -4.38 -1.64
CA LEU A 48 -11.67 -4.72 -2.43
C LEU A 48 -11.76 -6.23 -2.70
N ARG A 49 -10.68 -6.84 -3.17
CA ARG A 49 -10.62 -8.28 -3.45
C ARG A 49 -10.73 -9.15 -2.21
N ALA A 50 -10.33 -8.62 -1.05
CA ALA A 50 -10.58 -9.23 0.26
C ALA A 50 -12.02 -9.04 0.77
N GLY A 51 -12.88 -8.33 0.02
CA GLY A 51 -14.31 -8.17 0.29
C GLY A 51 -14.68 -6.99 1.18
N ALA A 52 -13.80 -6.03 1.40
CA ALA A 52 -14.12 -4.77 2.08
C ALA A 52 -14.86 -3.80 1.16
N LYS A 53 -15.64 -2.89 1.74
CA LYS A 53 -16.10 -1.68 1.07
C LYS A 53 -14.95 -0.68 1.08
N VAL A 54 -14.52 -0.19 -0.09
CA VAL A 54 -13.37 0.70 -0.20
C VAL A 54 -13.79 2.03 -0.82
N VAL A 55 -13.31 3.12 -0.24
CA VAL A 55 -13.37 4.47 -0.78
C VAL A 55 -11.94 4.93 -1.01
N HIS A 56 -11.52 5.01 -2.28
CA HIS A 56 -10.20 5.53 -2.64
C HIS A 56 -10.26 7.03 -2.85
N ILE A 57 -9.45 7.78 -2.12
CA ILE A 57 -9.27 9.22 -2.24
C ILE A 57 -7.94 9.43 -2.95
N GLY A 58 -7.95 10.08 -4.11
CA GLY A 58 -6.76 10.20 -4.93
C GLY A 58 -6.87 11.33 -5.96
N ALA A 59 -5.83 11.47 -6.78
CA ALA A 59 -5.82 12.42 -7.89
C ALA A 59 -5.12 11.84 -9.12
N VAL A 60 -5.64 12.19 -10.30
CA VAL A 60 -5.07 11.84 -11.61
C VAL A 60 -4.95 13.09 -12.50
N GLY A 61 -4.05 13.05 -13.47
CA GLY A 61 -3.88 14.12 -14.44
C GLY A 61 -4.95 14.12 -15.54
N GLN A 62 -5.25 15.28 -16.09
CA GLN A 62 -6.26 15.47 -17.14
C GLN A 62 -5.96 14.69 -18.44
N GLY A 63 -4.69 14.35 -18.72
CA GLY A 63 -4.25 13.66 -19.94
C GLY A 63 -4.42 12.14 -19.93
N ASP A 64 -4.72 11.54 -18.78
CA ASP A 64 -4.57 10.09 -18.56
C ASP A 64 -5.93 9.38 -18.44
N ALA A 65 -6.84 9.64 -19.38
CA ALA A 65 -8.22 9.10 -19.35
C ALA A 65 -8.32 7.56 -19.23
N TRP A 66 -7.30 6.83 -19.71
CA TRP A 66 -7.28 5.36 -19.61
C TRP A 66 -7.15 4.87 -18.15
N ILE A 67 -6.57 5.66 -17.26
CA ILE A 67 -6.43 5.32 -15.84
C ILE A 67 -7.81 5.15 -15.20
N ALA A 68 -8.77 6.01 -15.53
CA ALA A 68 -10.14 5.88 -15.02
C ALA A 68 -10.75 4.52 -15.40
N GLY A 69 -10.56 4.08 -16.64
CA GLY A 69 -10.98 2.76 -17.09
C GLY A 69 -10.29 1.63 -16.32
N ALA A 70 -8.97 1.73 -16.13
CA ALA A 70 -8.20 0.73 -15.38
C ALA A 70 -8.63 0.65 -13.91
N LEU A 71 -8.90 1.78 -13.25
CA LEU A 71 -9.40 1.82 -11.88
C LEU A 71 -10.77 1.12 -11.76
N VAL A 72 -11.70 1.45 -12.65
CA VAL A 72 -13.04 0.85 -12.69
C VAL A 72 -12.97 -0.66 -12.98
N GLU A 73 -12.10 -1.11 -13.87
CA GLU A 73 -11.88 -2.53 -14.14
C GLU A 73 -11.46 -3.32 -12.89
N HIS A 74 -10.68 -2.68 -12.02
CA HIS A 74 -10.28 -3.26 -10.73
C HIS A 74 -11.30 -3.02 -9.60
N GLY A 75 -12.44 -2.38 -9.87
CA GLY A 75 -13.50 -2.13 -8.91
C GLY A 75 -13.32 -0.88 -8.05
N VAL A 76 -12.35 -0.01 -8.37
CA VAL A 76 -12.14 1.25 -7.66
C VAL A 76 -13.12 2.30 -8.20
N ALA A 77 -13.97 2.84 -7.32
CA ALA A 77 -14.91 3.90 -7.67
C ALA A 77 -14.20 5.23 -7.89
N MET A 78 -14.71 6.04 -8.81
CA MET A 78 -14.11 7.32 -9.24
C MET A 78 -14.61 8.53 -8.44
N ASP A 79 -15.63 8.39 -7.60
CA ASP A 79 -16.35 9.49 -6.96
C ASP A 79 -15.47 10.39 -6.08
N CYS A 80 -14.36 9.84 -5.54
CA CYS A 80 -13.43 10.54 -4.67
C CYS A 80 -12.04 10.67 -5.29
N ILE A 81 -11.94 10.63 -6.62
CA ILE A 81 -10.69 10.82 -7.36
C ILE A 81 -10.76 12.14 -8.13
N ALA A 82 -9.90 13.10 -7.73
CA ALA A 82 -9.82 14.40 -8.39
C ALA A 82 -9.09 14.30 -9.73
N THR A 83 -9.50 15.12 -10.70
CA THR A 83 -8.74 15.35 -11.93
C THR A 83 -8.04 16.70 -11.83
N VAL A 84 -6.71 16.72 -11.90
CA VAL A 84 -5.88 17.89 -11.66
C VAL A 84 -5.04 18.26 -12.89
N ALA A 85 -4.48 19.47 -12.90
CA ALA A 85 -3.64 19.95 -14.01
C ALA A 85 -2.26 19.26 -14.07
N GLN A 86 -1.75 18.82 -12.92
CA GLN A 86 -0.49 18.06 -12.84
C GLN A 86 -0.66 16.72 -13.54
N PRO A 87 0.38 16.20 -14.24
CA PRO A 87 0.36 14.84 -14.77
C PRO A 87 0.10 13.83 -13.67
N THR A 88 -0.52 12.71 -14.00
CA THR A 88 -0.63 11.56 -13.08
C THR A 88 0.75 11.17 -12.55
N GLY A 89 0.83 10.79 -11.28
CA GLY A 89 2.04 10.20 -10.72
C GLY A 89 2.49 9.01 -11.57
N HIS A 90 3.79 8.82 -11.75
CA HIS A 90 4.27 7.70 -12.56
C HIS A 90 5.62 7.21 -12.09
N ALA A 91 5.91 5.95 -12.42
CA ALA A 91 7.21 5.33 -12.25
C ALA A 91 7.77 4.92 -13.61
N ILE A 92 9.04 5.22 -13.86
CA ILE A 92 9.82 4.62 -14.94
C ILE A 92 10.55 3.43 -14.32
N VAL A 93 10.19 2.22 -14.74
CA VAL A 93 10.73 0.98 -14.21
C VAL A 93 11.54 0.31 -15.32
N ALA A 94 12.86 0.40 -15.24
CA ALA A 94 13.78 -0.30 -16.12
C ALA A 94 14.10 -1.66 -15.49
N VAL A 95 13.89 -2.77 -16.24
CA VAL A 95 14.15 -4.14 -15.78
C VAL A 95 15.01 -4.85 -16.81
N ASP A 96 16.13 -5.43 -16.38
CA ASP A 96 17.01 -6.18 -17.26
C ASP A 96 16.72 -7.68 -17.30
N ASP A 97 17.48 -8.41 -18.15
CA ASP A 97 17.34 -9.86 -18.32
C ASP A 97 17.74 -10.65 -17.07
N ALA A 98 18.48 -10.06 -16.13
CA ALA A 98 18.83 -10.66 -14.83
C ALA A 98 17.73 -10.45 -13.78
N GLY A 99 16.72 -9.61 -14.08
CA GLY A 99 15.65 -9.24 -13.16
C GLY A 99 16.01 -8.09 -12.23
N GLU A 100 17.19 -7.47 -12.40
CA GLU A 100 17.56 -6.25 -11.69
C GLU A 100 16.74 -5.06 -12.21
N ASN A 101 16.42 -4.10 -11.32
CA ASN A 101 15.65 -2.95 -11.72
C ASN A 101 16.23 -1.61 -11.24
N GLN A 102 15.88 -0.56 -11.96
CA GLN A 102 16.03 0.83 -11.55
C GLN A 102 14.68 1.52 -11.69
N ILE A 103 14.30 2.28 -10.68
CA ILE A 103 12.99 2.93 -10.63
C ILE A 103 13.18 4.43 -10.40
N ILE A 104 12.54 5.23 -11.24
CA ILE A 104 12.44 6.69 -11.08
C ILE A 104 10.97 7.01 -10.85
N ILE A 105 10.66 7.70 -9.76
CA ILE A 105 9.28 8.08 -9.41
C ILE A 105 9.10 9.60 -9.59
N TYR A 106 7.99 9.97 -10.23
CA TYR A 106 7.46 11.32 -10.25
C TYR A 106 6.10 11.35 -9.59
N SER A 107 5.97 12.08 -8.50
CA SER A 107 4.75 12.07 -7.67
C SER A 107 3.54 12.73 -8.35
N GLY A 108 3.75 13.78 -9.16
CA GLY A 108 2.71 14.41 -9.96
C GLY A 108 1.43 14.76 -9.19
N ALA A 109 0.30 14.29 -9.70
CA ALA A 109 -1.03 14.49 -9.12
C ALA A 109 -1.15 14.00 -7.65
N ASN A 110 -0.33 13.03 -7.24
CA ASN A 110 -0.36 12.53 -5.85
C ASN A 110 0.00 13.61 -4.81
N LEU A 111 0.77 14.64 -5.19
CA LEU A 111 1.06 15.78 -4.32
C LEU A 111 0.09 16.96 -4.52
N ALA A 112 -0.89 16.82 -5.39
CA ALA A 112 -1.92 17.83 -5.68
C ALA A 112 -3.32 17.37 -5.24
N GLN A 113 -3.40 16.66 -4.11
CA GLN A 113 -4.66 16.21 -3.53
C GLN A 113 -5.52 17.41 -3.13
N ASP A 114 -6.84 17.29 -3.34
CA ASP A 114 -7.80 18.32 -2.93
C ASP A 114 -8.18 18.14 -1.44
N PRO A 115 -7.77 19.05 -0.55
CA PRO A 115 -8.11 18.95 0.88
C PRO A 115 -9.60 19.05 1.15
N ALA A 116 -10.36 19.75 0.31
CA ALA A 116 -11.81 19.84 0.46
C ALA A 116 -12.51 18.52 0.12
N LEU A 117 -12.03 17.82 -0.92
CA LEU A 117 -12.51 16.50 -1.28
C LEU A 117 -12.17 15.47 -0.18
N ILE A 118 -10.96 15.53 0.38
CA ILE A 118 -10.54 14.66 1.49
C ILE A 118 -11.49 14.84 2.69
N ASP A 119 -11.71 16.08 3.14
CA ASP A 119 -12.57 16.35 4.30
C ASP A 119 -14.02 15.97 4.05
N ALA A 120 -14.56 16.32 2.88
CA ALA A 120 -15.93 15.94 2.48
C ALA A 120 -16.10 14.41 2.47
N THR A 121 -15.14 13.68 1.93
CA THR A 121 -15.18 12.20 1.88
C THR A 121 -15.11 11.60 3.28
N LEU A 122 -14.19 12.06 4.13
CA LEU A 122 -14.05 11.57 5.51
C LEU A 122 -15.25 11.95 6.39
N THR A 123 -16.06 12.93 6.01
CA THR A 123 -17.28 13.29 6.75
C THR A 123 -18.30 12.16 6.76
N ALA A 124 -18.31 11.28 5.77
CA ALA A 124 -19.19 10.10 5.71
C ALA A 124 -18.70 8.92 6.57
N ALA A 125 -17.44 8.96 7.03
CA ALA A 125 -16.83 7.86 7.79
C ALA A 125 -17.47 7.70 9.17
N GLN A 126 -17.51 6.46 9.65
CA GLN A 126 -18.07 6.08 10.93
C GLN A 126 -16.98 5.65 11.92
N PRO A 127 -17.22 5.74 13.23
CA PRO A 127 -16.30 5.18 14.24
C PRO A 127 -16.00 3.70 13.96
N GLY A 128 -14.72 3.36 13.98
CA GLY A 128 -14.23 2.00 13.67
C GLY A 128 -13.86 1.77 12.21
N ASP A 129 -14.27 2.63 11.26
CA ASP A 129 -13.76 2.59 9.89
C ASP A 129 -12.22 2.74 9.88
N ILE A 130 -11.59 2.30 8.81
CA ILE A 130 -10.13 2.32 8.68
C ILE A 130 -9.71 3.35 7.62
N LEU A 131 -8.74 4.20 7.93
CA LEU A 131 -8.02 5.02 6.96
C LEU A 131 -6.66 4.41 6.68
N LEU A 132 -6.41 4.02 5.42
CA LEU A 132 -5.09 3.63 4.92
C LEU A 132 -4.36 4.83 4.35
N LEU A 133 -3.10 4.99 4.74
CA LEU A 133 -2.18 6.02 4.25
C LEU A 133 -0.84 5.39 3.86
N GLN A 134 -0.14 6.01 2.90
CA GLN A 134 1.23 5.66 2.50
C GLN A 134 2.03 6.96 2.34
N ASN A 135 3.37 6.88 2.36
CA ASN A 135 4.20 8.06 2.25
C ASN A 135 4.38 8.53 0.79
N GLU A 136 3.27 8.69 0.05
CA GLU A 136 3.30 9.06 -1.38
C GLU A 136 2.35 10.21 -1.75
N THR A 137 1.53 10.70 -0.79
CA THR A 137 0.52 11.74 -1.09
C THR A 137 0.67 12.96 -0.19
N SER A 138 0.12 14.10 -0.62
CA SER A 138 -0.04 15.29 0.25
C SER A 138 -1.20 15.11 1.24
N HIS A 139 -1.28 16.00 2.23
CA HIS A 139 -2.36 16.11 3.22
C HIS A 139 -2.55 14.88 4.14
N GLN A 140 -1.53 14.05 4.31
CA GLN A 140 -1.64 12.83 5.14
C GLN A 140 -1.87 13.14 6.62
N VAL A 141 -1.19 14.16 7.15
CA VAL A 141 -1.31 14.56 8.57
C VAL A 141 -2.71 15.08 8.86
N GLU A 142 -3.24 15.94 7.99
CA GLU A 142 -4.58 16.50 8.12
C GLU A 142 -5.65 15.39 8.02
N ALA A 143 -5.51 14.49 7.06
CA ALA A 143 -6.40 13.34 6.89
C ALA A 143 -6.36 12.39 8.10
N ALA A 144 -5.16 12.05 8.60
CA ALA A 144 -5.00 11.22 9.78
C ALA A 144 -5.65 11.85 11.02
N LYS A 145 -5.42 13.15 11.23
CA LYS A 145 -6.04 13.93 12.32
C LYS A 145 -7.57 13.94 12.20
N ALA A 146 -8.10 14.20 11.01
CA ALA A 146 -9.54 14.20 10.74
C ALA A 146 -10.18 12.82 10.97
N ALA A 147 -9.52 11.75 10.54
CA ALA A 147 -9.96 10.38 10.76
C ALA A 147 -9.98 10.01 12.25
N ARG A 148 -8.92 10.34 13.00
CA ARG A 148 -8.88 10.11 14.45
C ARG A 148 -9.99 10.85 15.20
N ALA A 149 -10.26 12.10 14.82
CA ALA A 149 -11.36 12.89 15.42
C ALA A 149 -12.75 12.25 15.19
N ARG A 150 -12.88 11.40 14.17
CA ARG A 150 -14.11 10.65 13.84
C ARG A 150 -14.14 9.23 14.42
N GLY A 151 -13.13 8.86 15.22
CA GLY A 151 -13.04 7.52 15.82
C GLY A 151 -12.59 6.43 14.84
N MET A 152 -12.03 6.79 13.70
CA MET A 152 -11.44 5.83 12.76
C MET A 152 -10.11 5.29 13.29
N LYS A 153 -9.73 4.11 12.82
CA LYS A 153 -8.37 3.61 12.93
C LYS A 153 -7.54 4.14 11.76
N VAL A 154 -6.32 4.58 12.03
CA VAL A 154 -5.40 5.08 11.01
C VAL A 154 -4.25 4.11 10.84
N PHE A 155 -4.16 3.51 9.67
CA PHE A 155 -3.12 2.58 9.26
C PHE A 155 -2.16 3.32 8.35
N TYR A 156 -0.90 3.40 8.75
CA TYR A 156 0.14 4.06 7.97
C TYR A 156 1.19 3.06 7.51
N SER A 157 1.27 2.88 6.19
CA SER A 157 2.37 2.15 5.56
C SER A 157 3.52 3.12 5.33
N ALA A 158 4.62 3.00 6.08
CA ALA A 158 5.74 3.93 6.03
C ALA A 158 6.63 3.72 4.79
N ALA A 159 6.03 3.52 3.64
CA ALA A 159 6.71 3.24 2.38
C ALA A 159 6.36 4.29 1.30
N PRO A 160 7.37 4.86 0.59
CA PRO A 160 8.79 4.74 0.88
C PRO A 160 9.16 5.34 2.25
N PHE A 161 10.13 4.74 2.93
CA PHE A 161 10.51 5.20 4.28
C PHE A 161 11.17 6.58 4.23
N ALA A 162 10.61 7.51 5.00
CA ALA A 162 11.20 8.81 5.28
C ALA A 162 10.82 9.24 6.70
N LEU A 163 11.80 9.57 7.51
CA LEU A 163 11.60 9.83 8.93
C LEU A 163 10.76 11.09 9.20
N GLU A 164 11.00 12.17 8.45
CA GLU A 164 10.32 13.45 8.66
C GLU A 164 8.80 13.35 8.47
N PRO A 165 8.27 12.87 7.31
CA PRO A 165 6.82 12.72 7.15
C PRO A 165 6.22 11.66 8.08
N LEU A 166 6.95 10.56 8.37
CA LEU A 166 6.50 9.59 9.37
C LEU A 166 6.34 10.23 10.75
N SER A 167 7.33 10.99 11.21
CA SER A 167 7.28 11.67 12.52
C SER A 167 6.13 12.67 12.62
N ALA A 168 5.79 13.33 11.51
CA ALA A 168 4.68 14.28 11.46
C ALA A 168 3.32 13.62 11.58
N VAL A 169 3.12 12.45 10.95
CA VAL A 169 1.82 11.74 10.96
C VAL A 169 1.65 10.82 12.17
N LEU A 170 2.73 10.33 12.75
CA LEU A 170 2.76 9.30 13.80
C LEU A 170 1.86 9.59 15.01
N PRO A 171 1.72 10.86 15.52
CA PRO A 171 0.79 11.16 16.61
C PRO A 171 -0.68 10.84 16.31
N HIS A 172 -1.04 10.63 15.05
CA HIS A 172 -2.41 10.35 14.60
C HIS A 172 -2.56 8.91 14.05
N VAL A 173 -1.48 8.12 14.06
CA VAL A 173 -1.47 6.73 13.60
C VAL A 173 -1.91 5.80 14.74
N THR A 174 -2.71 4.79 14.40
CA THR A 174 -3.04 3.67 15.30
C THR A 174 -2.20 2.44 15.00
N HIS A 175 -1.98 2.16 13.74
CA HIS A 175 -1.28 0.97 13.27
C HIS A 175 -0.21 1.38 12.26
N LEU A 176 1.04 1.12 12.59
CA LEU A 176 2.19 1.41 11.74
C LEU A 176 2.61 0.13 11.02
N LEU A 177 2.64 0.18 9.69
CA LEU A 177 3.09 -0.94 8.85
C LEU A 177 4.46 -0.62 8.28
N VAL A 178 5.41 -1.52 8.50
CA VAL A 178 6.81 -1.40 8.04
C VAL A 178 7.34 -2.76 7.60
N ASN A 179 8.33 -2.78 6.72
CA ASN A 179 9.14 -3.98 6.51
C ASN A 179 10.30 -4.02 7.51
N ALA A 180 11.03 -5.13 7.57
CA ALA A 180 12.13 -5.33 8.51
C ALA A 180 13.27 -4.30 8.35
N GLY A 181 13.49 -3.77 7.14
CA GLY A 181 14.47 -2.72 6.87
C GLY A 181 14.00 -1.37 7.41
N GLU A 182 12.76 -1.01 7.14
CA GLU A 182 12.11 0.22 7.61
C GLU A 182 11.96 0.23 9.14
N ALA A 183 11.62 -0.92 9.75
CA ALA A 183 11.55 -1.09 11.20
C ALA A 183 12.90 -0.82 11.86
N ARG A 184 13.99 -1.33 11.28
CA ARG A 184 15.34 -1.07 11.74
C ARG A 184 15.70 0.40 11.59
N ALA A 185 15.46 0.99 10.42
CA ALA A 185 15.73 2.40 10.16
C ALA A 185 14.98 3.32 11.13
N LEU A 186 13.71 3.00 11.45
CA LEU A 186 12.91 3.72 12.44
C LEU A 186 13.56 3.64 13.81
N THR A 187 13.91 2.44 14.29
CA THR A 187 14.52 2.24 15.60
C THR A 187 15.89 2.93 15.73
N GLU A 188 16.72 2.83 14.69
CA GLU A 188 18.03 3.49 14.64
C GLU A 188 17.91 5.03 14.65
N ALA A 189 16.94 5.57 13.90
CA ALA A 189 16.74 7.01 13.80
C ALA A 189 16.13 7.64 15.06
N THR A 190 15.25 6.92 15.76
CA THR A 190 14.52 7.45 16.93
C THR A 190 15.09 7.01 18.27
N GLY A 191 15.82 5.91 18.32
CA GLY A 191 16.24 5.24 19.57
C GLY A 191 15.07 4.59 20.32
N ILE A 192 13.86 4.56 19.75
CA ILE A 192 12.64 4.03 20.39
C ILE A 192 12.39 2.60 19.88
N PRO A 193 12.30 1.59 20.78
CA PRO A 193 11.92 0.23 20.38
C PRO A 193 10.53 0.17 19.75
N LEU A 194 10.25 -0.86 18.95
CA LEU A 194 8.97 -0.99 18.23
C LEU A 194 7.76 -1.09 19.19
N ASP A 195 7.90 -1.79 20.29
CA ASP A 195 6.88 -1.94 21.34
C ASP A 195 6.64 -0.68 22.17
N ALA A 196 7.54 0.32 22.08
CA ALA A 196 7.41 1.62 22.73
C ALA A 196 7.01 2.74 21.77
N GLN A 197 6.74 2.45 20.50
CA GLN A 197 6.23 3.45 19.55
C GLN A 197 4.84 3.95 20.00
N PRO A 198 4.49 5.23 19.76
CA PRO A 198 3.24 5.83 20.24
C PRO A 198 2.03 5.44 19.37
N VAL A 199 1.89 4.15 19.09
CA VAL A 199 0.81 3.55 18.28
C VAL A 199 0.20 2.34 19.00
N GLU A 200 -0.98 1.91 18.59
CA GLU A 200 -1.62 0.72 19.17
C GLU A 200 -0.88 -0.56 18.78
N ALA A 201 -0.32 -0.58 17.57
CA ALA A 201 0.51 -1.70 17.09
C ALA A 201 1.47 -1.26 15.99
N VAL A 202 2.64 -1.92 15.93
CA VAL A 202 3.54 -1.93 14.78
C VAL A 202 3.46 -3.30 14.12
N ILE A 203 3.16 -3.33 12.83
CA ILE A 203 3.10 -4.54 12.03
C ILE A 203 4.35 -4.60 11.15
N VAL A 204 5.16 -5.64 11.35
CA VAL A 204 6.43 -5.79 10.63
C VAL A 204 6.35 -6.95 9.66
N THR A 205 6.58 -6.69 8.37
CA THR A 205 6.71 -7.75 7.36
C THR A 205 8.17 -8.17 7.22
N HIS A 206 8.43 -9.48 7.28
CA HIS A 206 9.76 -10.09 7.17
C HIS A 206 9.94 -10.87 5.85
N GLY A 207 9.19 -10.50 4.80
CA GLY A 207 9.21 -11.19 3.51
C GLY A 207 8.87 -12.67 3.63
N ALA A 208 9.72 -13.53 3.10
CA ALA A 208 9.51 -14.99 3.13
C ALA A 208 9.53 -15.62 4.54
N LYS A 209 9.87 -14.87 5.58
CA LYS A 209 9.85 -15.39 6.96
C LYS A 209 8.47 -15.26 7.60
N GLY A 210 7.68 -14.26 7.23
CA GLY A 210 6.35 -14.02 7.79
C GLY A 210 6.11 -12.58 8.20
N ALA A 211 5.22 -12.38 9.15
CA ALA A 211 4.87 -11.07 9.68
C ALA A 211 4.69 -11.11 11.19
N GLU A 212 4.90 -9.96 11.83
CA GLU A 212 4.86 -9.79 13.27
C GLU A 212 3.95 -8.62 13.64
N TRP A 213 3.20 -8.79 14.71
CA TRP A 213 2.38 -7.74 15.32
C TRP A 213 2.94 -7.43 16.69
N VAL A 214 3.44 -6.22 16.87
CA VAL A 214 4.08 -5.74 18.10
C VAL A 214 3.17 -4.69 18.74
N SER A 215 2.76 -4.91 19.98
CA SER A 215 1.96 -3.98 20.77
C SER A 215 2.62 -3.74 22.13
N GLN A 216 2.42 -2.55 22.70
CA GLN A 216 2.97 -2.20 23.98
C GLN A 216 2.50 -3.15 25.09
N GLY A 217 3.44 -3.69 25.85
CA GLY A 217 3.15 -4.55 27.02
C GLY A 217 2.62 -5.93 26.70
N ALA A 218 2.65 -6.36 25.44
CA ALA A 218 2.26 -7.70 25.01
C ALA A 218 3.43 -8.43 24.33
N GLU A 219 3.43 -9.77 24.41
CA GLU A 219 4.37 -10.58 23.63
C GLU A 219 4.08 -10.40 22.14
N PRO A 220 5.12 -10.24 21.29
CA PRO A 220 4.94 -10.12 19.86
C PRO A 220 4.24 -11.36 19.27
N LEU A 221 3.24 -11.13 18.46
CA LEU A 221 2.54 -12.17 17.72
C LEU A 221 3.21 -12.36 16.36
N PHE A 222 3.78 -13.53 16.12
CA PHE A 222 4.43 -13.86 14.84
C PHE A 222 3.62 -14.91 14.07
N ILE A 223 3.39 -14.66 12.79
CA ILE A 223 2.77 -15.59 11.85
C ILE A 223 3.81 -15.90 10.75
N PRO A 224 4.19 -17.19 10.56
CA PRO A 224 5.11 -17.57 9.50
C PRO A 224 4.48 -17.38 8.11
N ALA A 225 5.31 -17.08 7.09
CA ALA A 225 4.84 -16.96 5.73
C ALA A 225 4.37 -18.30 5.16
N PHE A 226 3.39 -18.26 4.28
CA PHE A 226 3.01 -19.42 3.46
C PHE A 226 4.12 -19.70 2.44
N LYS A 227 4.49 -20.98 2.31
CA LYS A 227 5.56 -21.41 1.40
C LYS A 227 5.05 -21.42 -0.03
N VAL A 228 5.62 -20.55 -0.87
CA VAL A 228 5.32 -20.43 -2.29
C VAL A 228 6.60 -20.21 -3.09
N THR A 229 6.55 -20.41 -4.40
CA THR A 229 7.64 -20.02 -5.31
C THR A 229 7.31 -18.65 -5.88
N PRO A 230 8.05 -17.58 -5.54
CA PRO A 230 7.76 -16.25 -6.02
C PRO A 230 8.11 -16.10 -7.51
N VAL A 231 7.27 -15.35 -8.22
CA VAL A 231 7.46 -14.92 -9.61
C VAL A 231 7.79 -13.43 -9.64
N ASP A 232 7.03 -12.62 -8.89
CA ASP A 232 7.20 -11.18 -8.79
C ASP A 232 6.78 -10.71 -7.39
N THR A 233 7.65 -9.98 -6.70
CA THR A 233 7.37 -9.48 -5.34
C THR A 233 6.86 -8.04 -5.31
N THR A 234 6.67 -7.42 -6.48
CA THR A 234 6.15 -6.04 -6.60
C THR A 234 4.74 -5.95 -6.01
N GLY A 235 4.54 -5.03 -5.07
CA GLY A 235 3.23 -4.84 -4.43
C GLY A 235 2.86 -5.84 -3.34
N ALA A 236 3.77 -6.75 -2.93
CA ALA A 236 3.48 -7.72 -1.85
C ALA A 236 3.13 -7.04 -0.51
N GLY A 237 3.85 -5.95 -0.18
CA GLY A 237 3.55 -5.13 0.99
C GLY A 237 2.19 -4.44 0.89
N ASP A 238 1.81 -3.97 -0.30
CA ASP A 238 0.51 -3.35 -0.54
C ASP A 238 -0.63 -4.37 -0.44
N CYS A 239 -0.42 -5.57 -1.03
CA CYS A 239 -1.34 -6.69 -0.90
C CYS A 239 -1.57 -7.05 0.56
N PHE A 240 -0.48 -7.16 1.33
CA PHE A 240 -0.54 -7.42 2.76
C PHE A 240 -1.32 -6.32 3.50
N ALA A 241 -0.98 -5.03 3.29
CA ALA A 241 -1.60 -3.91 4.00
C ALA A 241 -3.10 -3.79 3.72
N GLY A 242 -3.51 -3.84 2.45
CA GLY A 242 -4.92 -3.79 2.05
C GLY A 242 -5.71 -4.98 2.56
N SER A 243 -5.15 -6.19 2.48
CA SER A 243 -5.78 -7.42 2.99
C SER A 243 -5.91 -7.43 4.52
N LEU A 244 -4.88 -6.93 5.24
CA LEU A 244 -4.91 -6.77 6.69
C LEU A 244 -6.03 -5.83 7.14
N ALA A 245 -6.09 -4.65 6.50
CA ALA A 245 -7.14 -3.67 6.78
C ALA A 245 -8.53 -4.25 6.52
N ALA A 246 -8.72 -4.96 5.40
CA ALA A 246 -10.00 -5.59 5.07
C ALA A 246 -10.42 -6.67 6.07
N ALA A 247 -9.48 -7.49 6.52
CA ALA A 247 -9.78 -8.54 7.51
C ALA A 247 -10.19 -7.94 8.86
N LEU A 248 -9.46 -6.90 9.32
CA LEU A 248 -9.79 -6.20 10.57
C LEU A 248 -11.09 -5.41 10.47
N ASP A 249 -11.38 -4.80 9.30
CA ASP A 249 -12.67 -4.13 9.00
C ASP A 249 -13.86 -5.10 9.10
N GLN A 250 -13.66 -6.36 8.72
CA GLN A 250 -14.63 -7.44 8.82
C GLN A 250 -14.71 -8.09 10.22
N GLY A 251 -13.95 -7.58 11.20
CA GLY A 251 -13.99 -8.04 12.59
C GLY A 251 -13.08 -9.23 12.90
N ALA A 252 -12.12 -9.56 12.02
CA ALA A 252 -11.14 -10.59 12.32
C ALA A 252 -10.26 -10.20 13.52
N SER A 253 -9.84 -11.19 14.30
CA SER A 253 -8.83 -10.98 15.35
C SER A 253 -7.46 -10.63 14.74
N ALA A 254 -6.54 -10.03 15.52
CA ALA A 254 -5.21 -9.72 15.03
C ALA A 254 -4.46 -10.95 14.47
N PRO A 255 -4.48 -12.15 15.14
CA PRO A 255 -3.90 -13.38 14.57
C PRO A 255 -4.52 -13.78 13.22
N ASP A 256 -5.85 -13.75 13.13
CA ASP A 256 -6.56 -14.17 11.91
C ASP A 256 -6.31 -13.18 10.77
N ALA A 257 -6.34 -11.88 11.05
CA ALA A 257 -6.08 -10.82 10.08
C ALA A 257 -4.64 -10.89 9.56
N LEU A 258 -3.67 -11.12 10.46
CA LEU A 258 -2.26 -11.28 10.09
C LEU A 258 -2.03 -12.53 9.23
N ARG A 259 -2.69 -13.65 9.58
CA ARG A 259 -2.65 -14.90 8.79
C ARG A 259 -3.28 -14.70 7.41
N TYR A 260 -4.44 -14.03 7.34
CA TYR A 260 -5.11 -13.73 6.09
C TYR A 260 -4.24 -12.84 5.17
N ALA A 261 -3.68 -11.75 5.70
CA ALA A 261 -2.81 -10.85 4.95
C ALA A 261 -1.53 -11.56 4.44
N SER A 262 -0.94 -12.43 5.28
CA SER A 262 0.22 -13.24 4.89
C SER A 262 -0.11 -14.23 3.77
N ALA A 263 -1.28 -14.87 3.80
CA ALA A 263 -1.74 -15.76 2.73
C ALA A 263 -2.02 -14.99 1.43
N ALA A 264 -2.64 -13.81 1.52
CA ALA A 264 -2.89 -12.95 0.36
C ALA A 264 -1.58 -12.52 -0.31
N ALA A 265 -0.62 -12.01 0.47
CA ALA A 265 0.69 -11.62 -0.05
C ALA A 265 1.46 -12.82 -0.65
N ALA A 266 1.37 -13.99 -0.05
CA ALA A 266 1.98 -15.21 -0.59
C ALA A 266 1.39 -15.61 -1.96
N LEU A 267 0.07 -15.48 -2.15
CA LEU A 267 -0.56 -15.72 -3.47
C LEU A 267 -0.17 -14.65 -4.48
N GLN A 268 -0.16 -13.39 -4.08
CA GLN A 268 0.17 -12.28 -4.96
C GLN A 268 1.56 -12.46 -5.58
N VAL A 269 2.60 -12.80 -4.79
CA VAL A 269 3.96 -12.96 -5.32
C VAL A 269 4.15 -14.13 -6.29
N THR A 270 3.16 -15.02 -6.44
CA THR A 270 3.20 -16.12 -7.44
C THR A 270 2.76 -15.67 -8.83
N ARG A 271 2.39 -14.41 -9.00
CA ARG A 271 1.84 -13.82 -10.25
C ARG A 271 2.62 -12.57 -10.64
N PRO A 272 2.74 -12.26 -11.95
CA PRO A 272 3.42 -11.04 -12.37
C PRO A 272 2.60 -9.78 -12.08
N GLY A 273 3.29 -8.70 -11.73
CA GLY A 273 2.71 -7.38 -11.48
C GLY A 273 2.11 -7.21 -10.10
N ALA A 274 1.65 -5.97 -9.80
CA ALA A 274 1.06 -5.61 -8.52
C ALA A 274 -0.48 -5.68 -8.56
N ALA A 275 -1.17 -4.66 -9.09
CA ALA A 275 -2.62 -4.58 -9.12
C ALA A 275 -3.32 -5.80 -9.77
N PRO A 276 -2.88 -6.31 -10.95
CA PRO A 276 -3.47 -7.50 -11.55
C PRO A 276 -3.31 -8.77 -10.71
N ALA A 277 -2.19 -8.87 -9.97
CA ALA A 277 -1.81 -10.05 -9.20
C ALA A 277 -2.55 -10.19 -7.85
N MET A 278 -3.24 -9.17 -7.37
CA MET A 278 -3.97 -9.21 -6.10
C MET A 278 -4.97 -10.37 -6.09
N PRO A 279 -4.95 -11.28 -5.07
CA PRO A 279 -5.81 -12.45 -5.04
C PRO A 279 -7.25 -12.11 -4.64
N LEU A 280 -8.19 -12.93 -5.05
CA LEU A 280 -9.57 -12.88 -4.58
C LEU A 280 -9.70 -13.51 -3.19
N LYS A 281 -10.70 -13.09 -2.40
CA LYS A 281 -11.00 -13.64 -1.07
C LYS A 281 -11.10 -15.17 -1.05
N SER A 282 -11.76 -15.75 -2.06
CA SER A 282 -11.92 -17.20 -2.17
C SER A 282 -10.60 -17.94 -2.39
N GLU A 283 -9.65 -17.35 -3.12
CA GLU A 283 -8.33 -17.94 -3.36
C GLU A 283 -7.51 -17.93 -2.08
N VAL A 284 -7.55 -16.80 -1.33
CA VAL A 284 -6.86 -16.67 -0.04
C VAL A 284 -7.40 -17.68 0.96
N GLN A 285 -8.74 -17.80 1.05
CA GLN A 285 -9.35 -18.77 1.95
C GLN A 285 -8.97 -20.21 1.59
N ALA A 286 -8.98 -20.55 0.31
CA ALA A 286 -8.56 -21.87 -0.15
C ALA A 286 -7.09 -22.20 0.17
N LEU A 287 -6.20 -21.20 0.19
CA LEU A 287 -4.81 -21.40 0.64
C LEU A 287 -4.74 -21.63 2.16
N ILE A 288 -5.48 -20.86 2.95
CA ILE A 288 -5.52 -20.97 4.41
C ILE A 288 -6.05 -22.34 4.84
N ASP A 289 -7.10 -22.83 4.16
CA ASP A 289 -7.75 -24.12 4.49
C ASP A 289 -6.88 -25.35 4.15
N ARG A 290 -5.85 -25.19 3.32
CA ARG A 290 -4.90 -26.26 2.93
C ARG A 290 -3.64 -26.30 3.79
N ALA A 291 -3.38 -25.25 4.57
CA ALA A 291 -2.16 -25.07 5.35
C ALA A 291 -2.39 -25.39 6.84
#